data_d2acf94a0fd12da82acf23b10d575ace
#
_entry.id   d2acf94a0fd12da82acf23b10d575ace
#
_cell.length_a   1.000
_cell.length_b   1.000
_cell.length_c   1.000
_cell.angle_alpha   90.00
_cell.angle_beta   90.00
_cell.angle_gamma   90.00
#
_symmetry.space_group_name_H-M   'P 1'
#
loop_
_entity.id
_entity.type
_entity.pdbx_description
1 polymer ?
#
loop_
_entity_poly.entity_id
_entity_poly.type
_entity_poly.pdbx_seq_one_letter_code
_entity_poly.pdbx_strand_id
1 'polypeptide(L)'
;RGLVGAVGHIERYNPALQSLRKRLENGDLGDLYQVATRRQGPFPARIADVGVVKDLASHDIDLTAWVTQRDFELVAARTMFKAGREYEDMVSATCQLSGGLMSNHLVNWLTPTKERRTFVTGEKGMFVADTLTADLTFYANAKVETVWDDIANFRGVAEGDVTRFAIPKPEPLRTEHENFRDAVLGKDSDIVTMEQGARVVQVCEAMIESARTNQFIEIN
;
A
#
# COMPACT_ATOMS: atom_id res chain seq x y z
N ARG A 1 1.85 15.83 28.42
CA ARG A 1 2.87 16.88 28.34
C ARG A 1 2.65 17.84 27.16
N GLY A 2 1.62 17.64 26.33
CA GLY A 2 1.31 18.50 25.17
C GLY A 2 2.36 18.47 24.05
N LEU A 3 3.15 17.41 23.96
CA LEU A 3 4.14 17.24 22.89
C LEU A 3 3.45 16.69 21.63
N VAL A 4 3.88 17.18 20.47
CA VAL A 4 3.49 16.63 19.17
C VAL A 4 4.33 15.39 18.90
N GLY A 5 3.68 14.28 18.57
CA GLY A 5 4.32 13.03 18.14
C GLY A 5 3.83 12.65 16.76
N ALA A 6 4.70 12.10 15.91
CA ALA A 6 4.36 11.57 14.61
C ALA A 6 5.10 10.26 14.35
N VAL A 7 4.53 9.39 13.51
CA VAL A 7 5.13 8.14 13.05
C VAL A 7 5.67 8.33 11.64
N GLY A 8 6.86 7.79 11.36
CA GLY A 8 7.57 7.94 10.09
C GLY A 8 7.05 7.05 8.97
N HIS A 9 5.79 7.22 8.54
CA HIS A 9 5.24 6.55 7.36
C HIS A 9 5.45 7.41 6.10
N ILE A 10 6.71 7.47 5.66
CA ILE A 10 7.19 8.29 4.54
C ILE A 10 6.41 8.10 3.24
N GLU A 11 5.83 6.91 3.00
CA GLU A 11 5.10 6.63 1.76
C GLU A 11 3.88 7.54 1.57
N ARG A 12 3.26 8.05 2.65
CA ARG A 12 2.18 9.03 2.54
C ARG A 12 2.59 10.32 1.84
N TYR A 13 3.87 10.68 1.88
CA TYR A 13 4.43 11.88 1.25
C TYR A 13 4.99 11.60 -0.16
N ASN A 14 4.88 10.36 -0.65
CA ASN A 14 5.29 10.03 -2.01
C ASN A 14 4.33 10.65 -3.03
N PRO A 15 4.84 11.40 -4.02
CA PRO A 15 4.00 12.12 -4.99
C PRO A 15 3.01 11.24 -5.75
N ALA A 16 3.40 9.99 -6.07
CA ALA A 16 2.50 9.05 -6.75
C ALA A 16 1.30 8.70 -5.87
N LEU A 17 1.54 8.44 -4.57
CA LEU A 17 0.47 8.08 -3.62
C LEU A 17 -0.39 9.28 -3.23
N GLN A 18 0.18 10.48 -3.13
CA GLN A 18 -0.55 11.72 -2.95
C GLN A 18 -1.51 11.99 -4.13
N SER A 19 -1.02 11.83 -5.35
CA SER A 19 -1.84 11.96 -6.55
C SER A 19 -2.90 10.86 -6.65
N LEU A 20 -2.55 9.61 -6.30
CA LEU A 20 -3.49 8.48 -6.25
C LEU A 20 -4.64 8.79 -5.29
N ARG A 21 -4.35 9.13 -4.02
CA ARG A 21 -5.35 9.43 -3.00
C ARG A 21 -6.32 10.52 -3.48
N LYS A 22 -5.80 11.65 -3.96
CA LYS A 22 -6.62 12.74 -4.48
C LYS A 22 -7.56 12.29 -5.60
N ARG A 23 -7.11 11.39 -6.48
CA ARG A 23 -7.93 10.85 -7.57
C ARG A 23 -9.01 9.90 -7.07
N LEU A 24 -8.70 9.08 -6.07
CA LEU A 24 -9.71 8.22 -5.44
C LEU A 24 -10.78 9.07 -4.73
N GLU A 25 -10.38 10.12 -4.02
CA GLU A 25 -11.30 11.09 -3.37
C GLU A 25 -12.20 11.80 -4.39
N ASN A 26 -11.69 12.09 -5.59
CA ASN A 26 -12.48 12.67 -6.69
C ASN A 26 -13.41 11.65 -7.37
N GLY A 27 -13.36 10.37 -7.03
CA GLY A 27 -14.15 9.31 -7.66
C GLY A 27 -13.69 8.93 -9.07
N ASP A 28 -12.41 9.20 -9.41
CA ASP A 28 -11.87 8.88 -10.74
C ASP A 28 -11.94 7.39 -11.07
N LEU A 29 -11.96 6.52 -10.06
CA LEU A 29 -12.01 5.06 -10.20
C LEU A 29 -13.42 4.45 -10.00
N GLY A 30 -14.38 5.22 -9.50
CA GLY A 30 -15.68 4.70 -9.07
C GLY A 30 -15.55 3.85 -7.81
N ASP A 31 -16.38 2.80 -7.70
CA ASP A 31 -16.31 1.85 -6.59
C ASP A 31 -14.98 1.09 -6.61
N LEU A 32 -14.35 1.00 -5.44
CA LEU A 32 -13.07 0.29 -5.28
C LEU A 32 -13.32 -1.21 -5.06
N TYR A 33 -12.62 -2.05 -5.79
CA TYR A 33 -12.74 -3.51 -5.71
C TYR A 33 -11.56 -4.15 -4.99
N GLN A 34 -10.34 -3.69 -5.28
CA GLN A 34 -9.12 -4.29 -4.77
C GLN A 34 -7.98 -3.30 -4.65
N VAL A 35 -7.14 -3.51 -3.62
CA VAL A 35 -5.78 -2.96 -3.55
C VAL A 35 -4.78 -4.11 -3.54
N ALA A 36 -3.73 -4.04 -4.35
CA ALA A 36 -2.62 -4.98 -4.27
C ALA A 36 -1.31 -4.22 -4.12
N THR A 37 -0.46 -4.63 -3.18
CA THR A 37 0.87 -4.05 -3.01
C THR A 37 1.96 -5.09 -3.24
N ARG A 38 3.07 -4.64 -3.85
CA ARG A 38 4.30 -5.40 -4.00
C ARG A 38 5.46 -4.57 -3.50
N ARG A 39 6.06 -5.01 -2.40
CA ARG A 39 7.25 -4.39 -1.80
C ARG A 39 8.32 -5.44 -1.63
N GLN A 40 9.20 -5.54 -2.58
CA GLN A 40 10.18 -6.59 -2.67
C GLN A 40 11.58 -6.01 -2.88
N GLY A 41 12.61 -6.73 -2.43
CA GLY A 41 14.00 -6.31 -2.65
C GLY A 41 15.00 -7.21 -1.92
N PRO A 42 16.30 -6.94 -2.07
CA PRO A 42 17.32 -7.64 -1.32
C PRO A 42 17.29 -7.27 0.15
N PHE A 43 17.75 -8.19 0.99
CA PHE A 43 17.84 -8.00 2.44
C PHE A 43 18.71 -6.78 2.81
N PRO A 44 18.19 -5.85 3.60
CA PRO A 44 18.96 -4.70 4.08
C PRO A 44 19.79 -5.10 5.31
N ALA A 45 21.12 -5.24 5.17
CA ALA A 45 22.02 -5.73 6.23
C ALA A 45 21.95 -4.93 7.55
N ARG A 46 21.36 -3.71 7.54
CA ARG A 46 21.15 -2.86 8.72
C ARG A 46 20.04 -3.31 9.67
N ILE A 47 19.14 -4.18 9.20
CA ILE A 47 17.97 -4.64 9.97
C ILE A 47 18.31 -5.98 10.64
N ALA A 48 18.31 -5.99 11.97
CA ALA A 48 18.72 -7.17 12.75
C ALA A 48 17.66 -7.65 13.76
N ASP A 49 16.71 -6.80 14.13
CA ASP A 49 15.85 -6.93 15.30
C ASP A 49 14.37 -7.13 15.00
N VAL A 50 13.97 -7.08 13.73
CA VAL A 50 12.59 -7.27 13.28
C VAL A 50 12.50 -8.07 11.99
N GLY A 51 11.30 -8.59 11.69
CA GLY A 51 10.96 -9.24 10.43
C GLY A 51 10.42 -8.27 9.38
N VAL A 52 10.23 -8.80 8.19
CA VAL A 52 9.75 -8.04 7.02
C VAL A 52 8.36 -7.45 7.22
N VAL A 53 7.53 -8.07 8.06
CA VAL A 53 6.18 -7.57 8.37
C VAL A 53 6.27 -6.22 9.05
N LYS A 54 7.07 -6.10 10.10
CA LYS A 54 7.19 -4.85 10.86
C LYS A 54 8.05 -3.80 10.16
N ASP A 55 9.10 -4.20 9.40
CA ASP A 55 9.96 -3.24 8.71
C ASP A 55 9.36 -2.74 7.38
N LEU A 56 8.80 -3.62 6.57
CA LEU A 56 8.32 -3.26 5.23
C LEU A 56 6.81 -3.30 5.05
N ALA A 57 6.13 -4.39 5.52
CA ALA A 57 4.68 -4.49 5.29
C ALA A 57 3.91 -3.41 6.06
N SER A 58 4.44 -2.88 7.17
CA SER A 58 3.88 -1.75 7.90
C SER A 58 3.65 -0.53 7.00
N HIS A 59 4.57 -0.25 6.07
CA HIS A 59 4.39 0.83 5.09
C HIS A 59 3.25 0.54 4.11
N ASP A 60 3.09 -0.72 3.67
CA ASP A 60 2.04 -1.10 2.72
C ASP A 60 0.66 -1.13 3.38
N ILE A 61 0.60 -1.51 4.66
CA ILE A 61 -0.62 -1.44 5.47
C ILE A 61 -1.03 0.02 5.67
N ASP A 62 -0.11 0.87 6.09
CA ASP A 62 -0.37 2.29 6.28
C ASP A 62 -0.86 2.96 4.99
N LEU A 63 -0.11 2.81 3.87
CA LEU A 63 -0.49 3.43 2.61
C LEU A 63 -1.85 2.92 2.09
N THR A 64 -2.17 1.62 2.30
CA THR A 64 -3.45 1.06 1.86
C THR A 64 -4.62 1.68 2.60
N ALA A 65 -4.57 1.72 3.94
CA ALA A 65 -5.59 2.39 4.74
C ALA A 65 -5.70 3.87 4.39
N TRP A 66 -4.56 4.54 4.21
CA TRP A 66 -4.51 5.97 3.94
C TRP A 66 -5.05 6.35 2.55
N VAL A 67 -4.67 5.65 1.47
CA VAL A 67 -5.14 5.98 0.11
C VAL A 67 -6.61 5.64 -0.10
N THR A 68 -7.10 4.59 0.55
CA THR A 68 -8.50 4.13 0.42
C THR A 68 -9.43 4.75 1.44
N GLN A 69 -8.89 5.33 2.52
CA GLN A 69 -9.65 5.81 3.68
C GLN A 69 -10.54 4.72 4.29
N ARG A 70 -10.01 3.48 4.35
CA ARG A 70 -10.69 2.30 4.88
C ARG A 70 -9.87 1.66 5.98
N ASP A 71 -10.55 1.19 7.01
CA ASP A 71 -9.92 0.45 8.11
C ASP A 71 -9.84 -1.04 7.77
N PHE A 72 -8.77 -1.72 8.21
CA PHE A 72 -8.65 -3.16 8.12
C PHE A 72 -9.59 -3.83 9.11
N GLU A 73 -10.30 -4.88 8.67
CA GLU A 73 -11.25 -5.64 9.48
C GLU A 73 -10.82 -7.10 9.67
N LEU A 74 -10.19 -7.71 8.66
CA LEU A 74 -9.83 -9.12 8.67
C LEU A 74 -8.52 -9.35 7.94
N VAL A 75 -7.68 -10.25 8.48
CA VAL A 75 -6.35 -10.58 7.94
C VAL A 75 -6.16 -12.08 7.87
N ALA A 76 -5.67 -12.56 6.72
CA ALA A 76 -5.11 -13.90 6.53
C ALA A 76 -3.71 -13.79 5.94
N ALA A 77 -2.71 -14.41 6.56
CA ALA A 77 -1.32 -14.29 6.13
C ALA A 77 -0.55 -15.61 6.18
N ARG A 78 0.54 -15.65 5.42
CA ARG A 78 1.60 -16.67 5.48
C ARG A 78 2.95 -15.99 5.51
N THR A 79 3.84 -16.48 6.34
CA THR A 79 5.21 -16.00 6.43
C THR A 79 6.20 -17.08 6.05
N MET A 80 7.41 -16.67 5.66
CA MET A 80 8.49 -17.56 5.27
C MET A 80 9.81 -17.09 5.88
N PHE A 81 10.66 -18.07 6.29
CA PHE A 81 11.96 -17.88 6.90
C PHE A 81 13.00 -18.57 6.00
N LYS A 82 13.84 -17.83 5.31
CA LYS A 82 14.81 -18.35 4.33
C LYS A 82 16.24 -17.85 4.56
N ALA A 83 16.42 -16.73 5.23
CA ALA A 83 17.73 -16.13 5.45
C ALA A 83 18.46 -16.66 6.73
N GLY A 84 17.90 -17.67 7.39
CA GLY A 84 18.50 -18.26 8.61
C GLY A 84 18.39 -17.38 9.85
N ARG A 85 17.45 -16.42 9.88
CA ARG A 85 17.17 -15.53 11.00
C ARG A 85 15.95 -16.01 11.78
N GLU A 86 15.76 -15.47 12.98
CA GLU A 86 14.58 -15.73 13.81
C GLU A 86 13.31 -15.04 13.29
N TYR A 87 13.48 -14.01 12.46
CA TYR A 87 12.39 -13.21 11.92
C TYR A 87 12.06 -13.62 10.48
N GLU A 88 10.81 -13.40 10.10
CA GLU A 88 10.32 -13.71 8.76
C GLU A 88 10.96 -12.81 7.69
N ASP A 89 11.25 -13.40 6.53
CA ASP A 89 11.85 -12.74 5.36
C ASP A 89 10.83 -12.43 4.28
N MET A 90 9.65 -13.04 4.36
CA MET A 90 8.56 -12.86 3.40
C MET A 90 7.22 -12.97 4.11
N VAL A 91 6.27 -12.15 3.67
CA VAL A 91 4.84 -12.27 3.99
C VAL A 91 4.01 -12.16 2.72
N SER A 92 3.00 -13.01 2.63
CA SER A 92 1.89 -12.89 1.69
C SER A 92 0.60 -12.84 2.50
N ALA A 93 -0.15 -11.76 2.35
CA ALA A 93 -1.37 -11.53 3.10
C ALA A 93 -2.53 -11.14 2.21
N THR A 94 -3.73 -11.59 2.58
CA THR A 94 -5.02 -11.15 2.04
C THR A 94 -5.82 -10.57 3.19
N CYS A 95 -6.35 -9.36 2.98
CA CYS A 95 -7.11 -8.66 4.01
C CYS A 95 -8.44 -8.18 3.45
N GLN A 96 -9.40 -7.99 4.36
CA GLN A 96 -10.64 -7.27 4.10
C GLN A 96 -10.59 -5.95 4.84
N LEU A 97 -10.98 -4.89 4.15
CA LEU A 97 -11.17 -3.56 4.72
C LEU A 97 -12.66 -3.21 4.78
N SER A 98 -12.99 -2.17 5.53
CA SER A 98 -14.35 -1.69 5.69
C SER A 98 -15.03 -1.43 4.35
N GLY A 99 -16.33 -1.78 4.27
CA GLY A 99 -17.10 -1.74 3.04
C GLY A 99 -16.78 -2.87 2.05
N GLY A 100 -16.15 -3.96 2.51
CA GLY A 100 -15.89 -5.15 1.70
C GLY A 100 -14.73 -5.04 0.71
N LEU A 101 -13.94 -3.98 0.80
CA LEU A 101 -12.74 -3.81 -0.04
C LEU A 101 -11.71 -4.89 0.29
N MET A 102 -11.18 -5.56 -0.72
CA MET A 102 -10.13 -6.56 -0.56
C MET A 102 -8.75 -5.96 -0.76
N SER A 103 -7.76 -6.41 0.02
CA SER A 103 -6.36 -6.11 -0.27
C SER A 103 -5.46 -7.33 -0.25
N ASN A 104 -4.37 -7.27 -1.04
CA ASN A 104 -3.35 -8.30 -1.12
C ASN A 104 -1.96 -7.66 -0.97
N HIS A 105 -1.14 -8.22 -0.11
CA HIS A 105 0.19 -7.71 0.18
C HIS A 105 1.23 -8.80 -0.03
N LEU A 106 2.22 -8.53 -0.88
CA LEU A 106 3.38 -9.39 -1.10
C LEU A 106 4.64 -8.62 -0.79
N VAL A 107 5.25 -8.95 0.34
CA VAL A 107 6.42 -8.23 0.85
C VAL A 107 7.54 -9.20 1.19
N ASN A 108 8.76 -8.93 0.70
CA ASN A 108 9.90 -9.79 1.01
C ASN A 108 11.25 -9.10 0.88
N TRP A 109 12.26 -9.72 1.49
CA TRP A 109 13.69 -9.42 1.35
C TRP A 109 14.46 -10.46 0.54
N LEU A 110 13.78 -11.26 -0.29
CA LEU A 110 14.34 -12.41 -1.00
C LEU A 110 14.54 -12.15 -2.49
N THR A 111 14.04 -11.04 -3.00
CA THR A 111 14.07 -10.69 -4.42
C THR A 111 15.33 -9.87 -4.73
N PRO A 112 16.09 -10.19 -5.80
CA PRO A 112 17.32 -9.48 -6.12
C PRO A 112 17.10 -8.03 -6.62
N THR A 113 15.92 -7.74 -7.15
CA THR A 113 15.54 -6.40 -7.64
C THR A 113 14.51 -5.76 -6.73
N LYS A 114 14.57 -4.41 -6.63
CA LYS A 114 13.56 -3.65 -5.87
C LYS A 114 12.29 -3.47 -6.69
N GLU A 115 11.14 -3.72 -6.05
CA GLU A 115 9.82 -3.37 -6.56
C GLU A 115 9.02 -2.71 -5.43
N ARG A 116 8.34 -1.59 -5.73
CA ARG A 116 7.45 -0.90 -4.80
C ARG A 116 6.26 -0.36 -5.56
N ARG A 117 5.25 -1.21 -5.74
CA ARG A 117 4.06 -0.90 -6.52
C ARG A 117 2.79 -1.09 -5.74
N THR A 118 1.86 -0.17 -5.94
CA THR A 118 0.49 -0.23 -5.44
C THR A 118 -0.46 -0.19 -6.64
N PHE A 119 -1.31 -1.18 -6.72
CA PHE A 119 -2.38 -1.33 -7.71
C PHE A 119 -3.70 -1.08 -7.00
N VAL A 120 -4.53 -0.19 -7.52
CA VAL A 120 -5.89 0.02 -7.04
C VAL A 120 -6.84 -0.19 -8.20
N THR A 121 -7.68 -1.21 -8.11
CA THR A 121 -8.66 -1.57 -9.13
C THR A 121 -10.05 -1.17 -8.67
N GLY A 122 -10.84 -0.62 -9.58
CA GLY A 122 -12.23 -0.26 -9.34
C GLY A 122 -13.07 -0.31 -10.61
N GLU A 123 -14.24 0.27 -10.53
CA GLU A 123 -15.28 0.22 -11.57
C GLU A 123 -14.79 0.75 -12.93
N LYS A 124 -13.98 1.83 -12.93
CA LYS A 124 -13.59 2.53 -14.17
C LYS A 124 -12.22 2.12 -14.71
N GLY A 125 -11.50 1.23 -14.02
CA GLY A 125 -10.17 0.79 -14.44
C GLY A 125 -9.24 0.50 -13.27
N MET A 126 -7.94 0.80 -13.46
CA MET A 126 -6.91 0.51 -12.46
C MET A 126 -5.87 1.64 -12.43
N PHE A 127 -5.51 2.10 -11.23
CA PHE A 127 -4.31 2.89 -11.02
C PHE A 127 -3.13 2.00 -10.62
N VAL A 128 -1.95 2.35 -11.13
CA VAL A 128 -0.67 1.78 -10.71
C VAL A 128 0.23 2.91 -10.24
N ALA A 129 0.57 2.92 -8.95
CA ALA A 129 1.56 3.81 -8.37
C ALA A 129 2.88 3.06 -8.17
N ASP A 130 3.98 3.59 -8.71
CA ASP A 130 5.33 3.10 -8.46
C ASP A 130 6.05 4.12 -7.57
N THR A 131 6.32 3.75 -6.31
CA THR A 131 6.92 4.68 -5.35
C THR A 131 8.44 4.78 -5.46
N LEU A 132 9.11 3.90 -6.23
CA LEU A 132 10.53 4.06 -6.53
C LEU A 132 10.79 5.20 -7.52
N THR A 133 9.91 5.36 -8.51
CA THR A 133 10.02 6.39 -9.54
C THR A 133 9.08 7.57 -9.29
N ALA A 134 8.20 7.46 -8.30
CA ALA A 134 7.09 8.38 -8.01
C ALA A 134 6.20 8.62 -9.24
N ASP A 135 5.87 7.55 -9.96
CA ASP A 135 5.02 7.58 -11.15
C ASP A 135 3.62 7.05 -10.83
N LEU A 136 2.61 7.66 -11.45
CA LEU A 136 1.22 7.20 -11.41
C LEU A 136 0.71 6.99 -12.84
N THR A 137 0.17 5.80 -13.08
CA THR A 137 -0.44 5.43 -14.37
C THR A 137 -1.88 4.95 -14.13
N PHE A 138 -2.79 5.37 -14.99
CA PHE A 138 -4.16 4.90 -15.05
C PHE A 138 -4.36 4.05 -16.30
N TYR A 139 -4.96 2.90 -16.13
CA TYR A 139 -5.42 1.98 -17.16
C TYR A 139 -6.95 2.00 -17.16
N ALA A 140 -7.55 2.59 -18.18
CA ALA A 140 -9.00 2.64 -18.31
C ALA A 140 -9.56 1.30 -18.81
N ASN A 141 -10.79 0.97 -18.42
CA ASN A 141 -11.53 -0.10 -19.07
C ASN A 141 -11.84 0.30 -20.53
N ALA A 142 -11.79 -0.65 -21.47
CA ALA A 142 -12.06 -0.35 -22.88
C ALA A 142 -13.50 0.11 -23.09
N LYS A 143 -13.64 1.09 -23.97
CA LYS A 143 -14.92 1.56 -24.50
C LYS A 143 -15.19 1.03 -25.91
N VAL A 144 -14.23 0.31 -26.51
CA VAL A 144 -14.29 -0.16 -27.90
C VAL A 144 -14.47 -1.67 -27.89
N GLU A 145 -15.50 -2.15 -28.59
CA GLU A 145 -15.70 -3.58 -28.81
C GLU A 145 -14.51 -4.13 -29.63
N THR A 146 -13.83 -5.13 -29.08
CA THR A 146 -12.73 -5.81 -29.78
C THR A 146 -13.35 -6.79 -30.80
N VAL A 147 -13.11 -6.54 -32.08
CA VAL A 147 -13.67 -7.33 -33.21
C VAL A 147 -13.07 -8.76 -33.33
N TRP A 148 -12.25 -9.18 -32.39
CA TRP A 148 -11.64 -10.52 -32.35
C TRP A 148 -12.46 -11.42 -31.44
N ASP A 149 -13.53 -12.00 -31.98
CA ASP A 149 -14.54 -12.75 -31.24
C ASP A 149 -13.98 -13.84 -30.30
N ASP A 150 -12.96 -14.57 -30.72
CA ASP A 150 -12.41 -15.67 -29.90
C ASP A 150 -11.50 -15.19 -28.76
N ILE A 151 -10.74 -14.10 -28.95
CA ILE A 151 -9.82 -13.58 -27.95
C ILE A 151 -10.54 -12.65 -26.97
N ALA A 152 -11.53 -11.87 -27.40
CA ALA A 152 -12.34 -11.02 -26.55
C ALA A 152 -13.16 -11.84 -25.55
N ASN A 153 -13.76 -12.95 -25.99
CA ASN A 153 -14.49 -13.88 -25.13
C ASN A 153 -13.58 -14.58 -24.10
N PHE A 154 -12.30 -14.78 -24.43
CA PHE A 154 -11.33 -15.41 -23.53
C PHE A 154 -10.74 -14.41 -22.49
N ARG A 155 -10.55 -13.15 -22.85
CA ARG A 155 -9.95 -12.13 -21.99
C ARG A 155 -10.93 -11.42 -21.05
N GLY A 156 -12.23 -11.40 -21.37
CA GLY A 156 -13.30 -10.85 -20.52
C GLY A 156 -13.26 -9.34 -20.28
N VAL A 157 -12.11 -8.67 -20.49
CA VAL A 157 -11.94 -7.23 -20.37
C VAL A 157 -11.01 -6.76 -21.50
N ALA A 158 -11.44 -5.80 -22.30
CA ALA A 158 -10.59 -5.16 -23.29
C ALA A 158 -9.79 -4.01 -22.62
N GLU A 159 -8.52 -3.85 -22.98
CA GLU A 159 -7.68 -2.76 -22.53
C GLU A 159 -8.13 -1.44 -23.17
N GLY A 160 -8.31 -0.42 -22.33
CA GLY A 160 -8.63 0.94 -22.77
C GLY A 160 -7.38 1.82 -22.83
N ASP A 161 -7.61 3.13 -22.77
CA ASP A 161 -6.53 4.11 -22.79
C ASP A 161 -5.62 3.98 -21.56
N VAL A 162 -4.31 4.20 -21.77
CA VAL A 162 -3.32 4.26 -20.69
C VAL A 162 -2.86 5.70 -20.54
N THR A 163 -3.03 6.26 -19.35
CA THR A 163 -2.61 7.63 -19.05
C THR A 163 -1.54 7.60 -17.96
N ARG A 164 -0.32 8.06 -18.26
CA ARG A 164 0.71 8.37 -17.28
C ARG A 164 0.64 9.83 -16.91
N PHE A 165 0.51 10.11 -15.60
CA PHE A 165 0.35 11.49 -15.13
C PHE A 165 1.71 12.18 -14.94
N ALA A 166 1.80 13.42 -15.42
CA ALA A 166 2.92 14.30 -15.07
C ALA A 166 2.62 14.92 -13.70
N ILE A 167 3.38 14.53 -12.69
CA ILE A 167 3.24 15.01 -11.31
C ILE A 167 4.56 15.62 -10.82
N PRO A 168 4.51 16.74 -10.07
CA PRO A 168 5.68 17.26 -9.38
C PRO A 168 6.22 16.22 -8.39
N LYS A 169 7.53 16.11 -8.27
CA LYS A 169 8.18 15.08 -7.45
C LYS A 169 9.03 15.73 -6.33
N PRO A 170 8.41 16.38 -5.32
CA PRO A 170 9.15 16.80 -4.14
C PRO A 170 9.72 15.57 -3.42
N GLU A 171 10.81 15.77 -2.70
CA GLU A 171 11.46 14.72 -1.93
C GLU A 171 10.59 14.34 -0.72
N PRO A 172 10.13 13.05 -0.60
CA PRO A 172 9.17 12.65 0.42
C PRO A 172 9.64 12.89 1.86
N LEU A 173 10.89 12.57 2.18
CA LEU A 173 11.43 12.75 3.52
C LEU A 173 11.45 14.23 3.93
N ARG A 174 11.80 15.11 3.02
CA ARG A 174 11.75 16.55 3.26
C ARG A 174 10.32 17.01 3.53
N THR A 175 9.36 16.56 2.73
CA THR A 175 7.94 16.89 2.90
C THR A 175 7.42 16.42 4.25
N GLU A 176 7.77 15.21 4.67
CA GLU A 176 7.44 14.65 5.99
C GLU A 176 7.96 15.55 7.12
N HIS A 177 9.24 15.94 7.08
CA HIS A 177 9.83 16.80 8.09
C HIS A 177 9.24 18.22 8.10
N GLU A 178 8.87 18.76 6.92
CA GLU A 178 8.19 20.06 6.82
C GLU A 178 6.80 19.99 7.47
N ASN A 179 6.03 18.92 7.25
CA ASN A 179 4.74 18.68 7.91
C ASN A 179 4.90 18.52 9.43
N PHE A 180 5.91 17.77 9.90
CA PHE A 180 6.17 17.61 11.33
C PHE A 180 6.55 18.95 11.98
N ARG A 181 7.42 19.74 11.34
CA ARG A 181 7.74 21.10 11.80
C ARG A 181 6.49 21.96 11.93
N ASP A 182 5.62 21.93 10.92
CA ASP A 182 4.41 22.77 10.88
C ASP A 182 3.40 22.33 11.96
N ALA A 183 3.27 21.03 12.22
CA ALA A 183 2.52 20.50 13.36
C ALA A 183 3.03 21.03 14.70
N VAL A 184 4.36 21.00 14.91
CA VAL A 184 4.99 21.54 16.15
C VAL A 184 4.73 23.03 16.31
N LEU A 185 4.65 23.76 15.20
CA LEU A 185 4.35 25.21 15.19
C LEU A 185 2.84 25.53 15.27
N GLY A 186 1.98 24.52 15.40
CA GLY A 186 0.53 24.67 15.46
C GLY A 186 -0.11 25.12 14.15
N LYS A 187 0.56 24.89 13.02
CA LYS A 187 0.03 25.13 11.69
C LYS A 187 -0.73 23.91 11.18
N ASP A 188 -1.54 24.12 10.15
CA ASP A 188 -2.18 23.02 9.41
C ASP A 188 -1.11 22.12 8.78
N SER A 189 -1.25 20.79 9.03
CA SER A 189 -0.23 19.81 8.64
C SER A 189 -0.83 18.41 8.60
N ASP A 190 -0.36 17.58 7.66
CA ASP A 190 -0.77 16.18 7.53
C ASP A 190 0.35 15.28 8.09
N ILE A 191 0.30 14.99 9.40
CA ILE A 191 1.22 14.07 10.07
C ILE A 191 0.55 12.74 10.35
N VAL A 192 1.33 11.67 10.39
CA VAL A 192 0.85 10.37 10.86
C VAL A 192 0.79 10.37 12.39
N THR A 193 -0.41 10.28 12.95
CA THR A 193 -0.59 10.30 14.40
C THR A 193 -0.11 9.00 15.05
N MET A 194 0.18 9.05 16.36
CA MET A 194 0.54 7.86 17.15
C MET A 194 -0.57 6.80 17.14
N GLU A 195 -1.84 7.22 17.08
CA GLU A 195 -3.00 6.32 16.98
C GLU A 195 -3.02 5.59 15.64
N GLN A 196 -2.77 6.31 14.54
CA GLN A 196 -2.68 5.70 13.21
C GLN A 196 -1.52 4.70 13.15
N GLY A 197 -0.35 5.06 13.70
CA GLY A 197 0.77 4.14 13.80
C GLY A 197 0.47 2.89 14.65
N ALA A 198 -0.26 3.03 15.76
CA ALA A 198 -0.69 1.91 16.58
C ALA A 198 -1.62 0.94 15.83
N ARG A 199 -2.56 1.47 15.02
CA ARG A 199 -3.42 0.63 14.15
C ARG A 199 -2.61 -0.16 13.12
N VAL A 200 -1.60 0.45 12.52
CA VAL A 200 -0.69 -0.26 11.59
C VAL A 200 0.04 -1.41 12.30
N VAL A 201 0.56 -1.17 13.49
CA VAL A 201 1.20 -2.21 14.30
C VAL A 201 0.23 -3.34 14.64
N GLN A 202 -1.01 -3.03 14.99
CA GLN A 202 -2.06 -4.00 15.27
C GLN A 202 -2.30 -4.92 14.06
N VAL A 203 -2.39 -4.39 12.85
CA VAL A 203 -2.55 -5.17 11.63
C VAL A 203 -1.31 -6.04 11.36
N CYS A 204 -0.10 -5.51 11.58
CA CYS A 204 1.14 -6.27 11.45
C CYS A 204 1.20 -7.46 12.43
N GLU A 205 0.82 -7.26 13.69
CA GLU A 205 0.72 -8.33 14.68
C GLU A 205 -0.33 -9.37 14.28
N ALA A 206 -1.48 -8.94 13.75
CA ALA A 206 -2.50 -9.84 13.21
C ALA A 206 -1.97 -10.69 12.04
N MET A 207 -1.14 -10.13 11.16
CA MET A 207 -0.49 -10.90 10.08
C MET A 207 0.42 -12.00 10.64
N ILE A 208 1.25 -11.68 11.63
CA ILE A 208 2.15 -12.64 12.29
C ILE A 208 1.33 -13.73 12.98
N GLU A 209 0.30 -13.35 13.72
CA GLU A 209 -0.59 -14.28 14.42
C GLU A 209 -1.35 -15.18 13.44
N SER A 210 -1.89 -14.63 12.37
CA SER A 210 -2.55 -15.40 11.31
C SER A 210 -1.61 -16.44 10.69
N ALA A 211 -0.37 -16.05 10.39
CA ALA A 211 0.63 -16.97 9.85
C ALA A 211 0.99 -18.09 10.83
N ARG A 212 1.04 -17.78 12.13
CA ARG A 212 1.36 -18.73 13.21
C ARG A 212 0.23 -19.73 13.46
N THR A 213 -1.02 -19.26 13.48
CA THR A 213 -2.21 -20.06 13.83
C THR A 213 -2.88 -20.72 12.63
N ASN A 214 -2.57 -20.25 11.40
CA ASN A 214 -3.27 -20.62 10.18
C ASN A 214 -4.77 -20.22 10.17
N GLN A 215 -5.12 -19.13 10.85
CA GLN A 215 -6.49 -18.65 10.97
C GLN A 215 -6.62 -17.22 10.45
N PHE A 216 -7.83 -16.83 10.12
CA PHE A 216 -8.19 -15.43 9.95
C PHE A 216 -8.19 -14.73 11.30
N ILE A 217 -7.65 -13.50 11.32
CA ILE A 217 -7.61 -12.67 12.53
C ILE A 217 -8.44 -11.41 12.28
N GLU A 218 -9.43 -11.18 13.15
CA GLU A 218 -10.24 -9.94 13.14
C GLU A 218 -9.46 -8.79 13.79
N ILE A 219 -9.60 -7.61 13.22
CA ILE A 219 -9.02 -6.36 13.73
C ILE A 219 -10.14 -5.60 14.45
N ASN A 220 -9.97 -5.38 15.75
CA ASN A 220 -10.93 -4.69 16.63
C ASN A 220 -10.52 -3.23 16.89
#